data_5c56307acbda99ff025c9fa1ae757f20
#
_entry.id   5c56307acbda99ff025c9fa1ae757f20
#
_cell.length_a   1.000
_cell.length_b   1.000
_cell.length_c   1.000
_cell.angle_alpha   90.00
_cell.angle_beta   90.00
_cell.angle_gamma   90.00
#
_symmetry.space_group_name_H-M   'P 1'
#
loop_
_entity.id
_entity.type
_entity.pdbx_description
1 polymer ?
#
loop_
_entity_poly.entity_id
_entity_poly.type
_entity_poly.pdbx_seq_one_letter_code
_entity_poly.pdbx_strand_id
1 'polypeptide(L)'
;MKSGIITKVAGPLVIADGMRDANMFDVVRVSNQRLIGEIIEMHGEKASIQVYEETSGLGPGEVVESTGAPLSVELGPGLIGSIYDGIQRPLNEIMKIAGTNLKRGVDVPSLNHEKKWHFTPTVKQGDKVVSGDIIGT
;
A
#
# COMPACT_ATOMS: atom_id res chain seq x y z
N MET A 1 -10.16 8.79 -9.20
CA MET A 1 -8.85 8.17 -8.94
C MET A 1 -7.82 8.96 -9.70
N LYS A 2 -6.70 9.23 -9.06
CA LYS A 2 -5.58 9.93 -9.70
C LYS A 2 -4.79 8.89 -10.47
N SER A 3 -4.82 8.94 -11.80
CA SER A 3 -4.17 7.92 -12.65
C SER A 3 -3.28 8.58 -13.69
N GLY A 4 -2.17 7.94 -14.00
CA GLY A 4 -1.24 8.30 -15.05
C GLY A 4 -0.91 7.13 -15.94
N ILE A 5 -0.05 7.36 -16.91
CA ILE A 5 0.38 6.37 -17.90
C ILE A 5 1.91 6.22 -17.83
N ILE A 6 2.38 4.98 -17.80
CA ILE A 6 3.81 4.68 -17.84
C ILE A 6 4.40 5.16 -19.15
N THR A 7 5.47 5.93 -19.05
CA THR A 7 6.25 6.39 -20.21
C THR A 7 7.61 5.71 -20.31
N LYS A 8 8.16 5.23 -19.18
CA LYS A 8 9.46 4.55 -19.14
C LYS A 8 9.52 3.57 -18.01
N VAL A 9 10.19 2.43 -18.22
CA VAL A 9 10.55 1.45 -17.20
C VAL A 9 12.05 1.23 -17.24
N ALA A 10 12.72 1.31 -16.09
CA ALA A 10 14.16 1.12 -15.97
C ALA A 10 14.49 0.38 -14.65
N GLY A 11 14.45 -0.96 -14.68
CA GLY A 11 14.55 -1.78 -13.49
C GLY A 11 13.39 -1.46 -12.53
N PRO A 12 13.66 -1.20 -11.24
CA PRO A 12 12.60 -0.88 -10.27
C PRO A 12 12.03 0.54 -10.45
N LEU A 13 12.64 1.37 -11.31
CA LEU A 13 12.19 2.73 -11.56
C LEU A 13 11.19 2.77 -12.71
N VAL A 14 10.02 3.31 -12.45
CA VAL A 14 8.96 3.57 -13.44
C VAL A 14 8.69 5.07 -13.50
N ILE A 15 8.60 5.61 -14.71
CA ILE A 15 8.19 7.01 -14.92
C ILE A 15 6.79 7.00 -15.53
N ALA A 16 5.87 7.71 -14.89
CA ALA A 16 4.51 7.90 -15.36
C ALA A 16 4.22 9.38 -15.61
N ASP A 17 3.41 9.67 -16.63
CA ASP A 17 2.90 10.99 -16.97
C ASP A 17 1.42 11.11 -16.60
N GLY A 18 0.90 12.35 -16.46
CA GLY A 18 -0.49 12.59 -16.07
C GLY A 18 -0.76 12.50 -14.58
N MET A 19 0.28 12.49 -13.74
CA MET A 19 0.19 12.32 -12.28
C MET A 19 0.07 13.66 -11.52
N ARG A 20 -0.40 14.73 -12.14
CA ARG A 20 -0.47 16.08 -11.56
C ARG A 20 -1.11 16.15 -10.17
N ASP A 21 -2.14 15.35 -9.95
CA ASP A 21 -2.92 15.37 -8.70
C ASP A 21 -2.37 14.41 -7.62
N ALA A 22 -1.32 13.67 -7.91
CA ALA A 22 -0.64 12.83 -6.93
C ALA A 22 0.35 13.66 -6.11
N ASN A 23 0.72 13.13 -4.95
CA ASN A 23 1.71 13.76 -4.09
C ASN A 23 2.97 12.90 -4.01
N MET A 24 4.09 13.56 -3.67
CA MET A 24 5.31 12.84 -3.29
C MET A 24 5.01 11.89 -2.13
N PHE A 25 5.60 10.70 -2.17
CA PHE A 25 5.41 9.60 -1.22
C PHE A 25 4.05 8.91 -1.26
N ASP A 26 3.13 9.30 -2.16
CA ASP A 26 1.92 8.51 -2.37
C ASP A 26 2.30 7.09 -2.82
N VAL A 27 1.65 6.11 -2.21
CA VAL A 27 1.68 4.72 -2.71
C VAL A 27 0.88 4.66 -4.00
N VAL A 28 1.41 3.96 -4.98
CA VAL A 28 0.78 3.74 -6.28
C VAL A 28 0.61 2.25 -6.60
N ARG A 29 -0.38 1.95 -7.41
CA ARG A 29 -0.59 0.65 -8.02
C ARG A 29 -0.20 0.73 -9.49
N VAL A 30 0.82 -0.01 -9.86
CA VAL A 30 1.45 0.06 -11.19
C VAL A 30 0.94 -1.09 -12.04
N SER A 31 0.42 -0.78 -13.23
CA SER A 31 -0.07 -1.72 -14.21
C SER A 31 -1.35 -2.47 -13.78
N ASN A 32 -1.91 -3.24 -14.68
CA ASN A 32 -3.00 -4.20 -14.39
C ASN A 32 -2.58 -5.28 -13.38
N GLN A 33 -1.28 -5.48 -13.20
CA GLN A 33 -0.74 -6.40 -12.18
C GLN A 33 -0.81 -5.81 -10.77
N ARG A 34 -1.13 -4.49 -10.64
CA ARG A 34 -1.27 -3.76 -9.37
C ARG A 34 -0.03 -3.82 -8.48
N LEU A 35 1.15 -3.79 -9.09
CA LEU A 35 2.41 -3.79 -8.34
C LEU A 35 2.49 -2.57 -7.44
N ILE A 36 3.01 -2.76 -6.23
CA ILE A 36 3.12 -1.69 -5.24
C ILE A 36 4.38 -0.89 -5.50
N GLY A 37 4.24 0.43 -5.57
CA GLY A 37 5.33 1.38 -5.67
C GLY A 37 5.03 2.66 -4.90
N GLU A 38 6.02 3.53 -4.83
CA GLU A 38 5.96 4.83 -4.17
C GLU A 38 6.48 5.92 -5.08
N ILE A 39 5.84 7.07 -5.07
CA ILE A 39 6.33 8.25 -5.80
C ILE A 39 7.51 8.84 -5.04
N ILE A 40 8.71 8.76 -5.63
CA ILE A 40 9.94 9.26 -5.03
C ILE A 40 10.33 10.65 -5.54
N GLU A 41 9.75 11.09 -6.66
CA GLU A 41 10.04 12.38 -7.26
C GLU A 41 8.89 12.82 -8.15
N MET A 42 8.64 14.14 -8.20
CA MET A 42 7.63 14.76 -9.06
C MET A 42 8.22 15.90 -9.86
N HIS A 43 8.01 15.91 -11.18
CA HIS A 43 8.37 17.00 -12.08
C HIS A 43 7.15 17.39 -12.93
N GLY A 44 6.41 18.39 -12.48
CA GLY A 44 5.14 18.78 -13.10
C GLY A 44 4.12 17.65 -13.02
N GLU A 45 3.76 17.07 -14.16
CA GLU A 45 2.83 15.94 -14.26
C GLU A 45 3.53 14.58 -14.27
N LYS A 46 4.86 14.57 -14.33
CA LYS A 46 5.64 13.33 -14.36
C LYS A 46 6.02 12.90 -12.95
N ALA A 47 5.74 11.64 -12.63
CA ALA A 47 6.14 10.99 -11.39
C ALA A 47 7.23 9.95 -11.67
N SER A 48 8.31 10.00 -10.90
CA SER A 48 9.27 8.92 -10.78
C SER A 48 8.83 8.02 -9.63
N ILE A 49 8.65 6.74 -9.92
CA ILE A 49 8.04 5.76 -9.02
C ILE A 49 9.03 4.64 -8.79
N GLN A 50 9.33 4.35 -7.53
CA GLN A 50 10.06 3.17 -7.13
C GLN A 50 9.08 2.03 -6.88
N VAL A 51 9.15 0.97 -7.67
CA VAL A 51 8.34 -0.24 -7.50
C VAL A 51 9.05 -1.20 -6.57
N TYR A 52 8.34 -1.73 -5.57
CA TYR A 52 8.89 -2.63 -4.56
C TYR A 52 8.92 -4.09 -5.01
N GLU A 53 8.21 -4.40 -6.07
CA GLU A 53 8.13 -5.74 -6.64
C GLU A 53 8.87 -5.79 -7.99
N GLU A 54 9.09 -6.99 -8.52
CA GLU A 54 9.75 -7.16 -9.81
C GLU A 54 8.91 -6.59 -10.95
N THR A 55 9.54 -5.75 -11.78
CA THR A 55 8.91 -5.00 -12.87
C THR A 55 8.96 -5.69 -14.22
N SER A 56 9.44 -6.93 -14.29
CA SER A 56 9.52 -7.71 -15.53
C SER A 56 8.14 -7.81 -16.20
N GLY A 57 8.08 -7.44 -17.46
CA GLY A 57 6.85 -7.44 -18.26
C GLY A 57 6.04 -6.14 -18.18
N LEU A 58 6.46 -5.13 -17.40
CA LEU A 58 5.89 -3.80 -17.48
C LEU A 58 6.39 -3.06 -18.71
N GLY A 59 5.53 -2.24 -19.30
CA GLY A 59 5.86 -1.44 -20.47
C GLY A 59 5.19 -0.06 -20.48
N PRO A 60 5.68 0.83 -21.36
CA PRO A 60 4.99 2.09 -21.62
C PRO A 60 3.55 1.86 -22.08
N GLY A 61 2.64 2.76 -21.70
CA GLY A 61 1.21 2.69 -22.03
C GLY A 61 0.36 2.05 -20.93
N GLU A 62 0.95 1.40 -19.94
CA GLU A 62 0.20 0.83 -18.81
C GLU A 62 -0.17 1.90 -17.79
N VAL A 63 -1.24 1.65 -17.03
CA VAL A 63 -1.81 2.60 -16.09
C VAL A 63 -1.08 2.55 -14.75
N VAL A 64 -0.93 3.72 -14.12
CA VAL A 64 -0.52 3.88 -12.73
C VAL A 64 -1.64 4.57 -11.98
N GLU A 65 -2.04 4.03 -10.84
CA GLU A 65 -3.08 4.60 -9.97
C GLU A 65 -2.49 5.01 -8.63
N SER A 66 -2.64 6.30 -8.25
CA SER A 66 -2.28 6.74 -6.89
C SER A 66 -3.38 6.37 -5.90
N THR A 67 -2.98 5.88 -4.73
CA THR A 67 -3.89 5.66 -3.60
C THR A 67 -4.28 6.96 -2.90
N GLY A 68 -3.51 8.05 -3.12
CA GLY A 68 -3.68 9.33 -2.47
C GLY A 68 -3.22 9.36 -1.02
N ALA A 69 -2.47 8.35 -0.59
CA ALA A 69 -1.93 8.24 0.76
C ALA A 69 -0.49 7.67 0.73
N PRO A 70 0.38 8.10 1.64
CA PRO A 70 1.72 7.54 1.77
C PRO A 70 1.68 6.11 2.31
N LEU A 71 2.83 5.43 2.21
CA LEU A 71 3.01 4.12 2.82
C LEU A 71 2.75 4.22 4.33
N SER A 72 1.83 3.43 4.81
CA SER A 72 1.42 3.41 6.20
C SER A 72 1.27 1.98 6.69
N VAL A 73 1.40 1.80 8.00
CA VAL A 73 1.18 0.52 8.67
C VAL A 73 -0.13 0.56 9.45
N GLU A 74 -0.85 -0.53 9.42
CA GLU A 74 -2.05 -0.71 10.23
C GLU A 74 -1.65 -1.27 11.60
N LEU A 75 -2.00 -0.55 12.66
CA LEU A 75 -1.69 -0.96 14.03
C LEU A 75 -2.97 -1.44 14.73
N GLY A 76 -2.89 -2.61 15.34
CA GLY A 76 -4.04 -3.17 16.03
C GLY A 76 -3.77 -4.54 16.63
N PRO A 77 -4.77 -5.09 17.33
CA PRO A 77 -4.70 -6.46 17.87
C PRO A 77 -4.49 -7.47 16.73
N GLY A 78 -3.64 -8.48 16.98
CA GLY A 78 -3.30 -9.49 15.98
C GLY A 78 -2.00 -9.21 15.22
N LEU A 79 -1.38 -8.05 15.45
CA LEU A 79 -0.06 -7.75 14.90
C LEU A 79 1.01 -8.67 15.51
N ILE A 80 0.97 -8.83 16.83
CA ILE A 80 1.90 -9.69 17.55
C ILE A 80 1.58 -11.16 17.26
N GLY A 81 2.60 -11.92 16.89
CA GLY A 81 2.48 -13.34 16.52
C GLY A 81 2.21 -13.58 15.03
N SER A 82 2.16 -12.53 14.21
CA SER A 82 2.04 -12.61 12.76
C SER A 82 3.38 -12.27 12.09
N ILE A 83 3.60 -12.81 10.89
CA ILE A 83 4.80 -12.56 10.08
C ILE A 83 4.37 -11.75 8.86
N TYR A 84 5.08 -10.64 8.63
CA TYR A 84 4.81 -9.71 7.55
C TYR A 84 6.03 -9.52 6.65
N ASP A 85 5.79 -9.06 5.44
CA ASP A 85 6.84 -8.54 4.57
C ASP A 85 7.13 -7.04 4.87
N GLY A 86 8.03 -6.44 4.08
CA GLY A 86 8.48 -5.05 4.28
C GLY A 86 7.41 -3.97 4.10
N ILE A 87 6.24 -4.31 3.57
CA ILE A 87 5.10 -3.39 3.37
C ILE A 87 3.84 -3.85 4.11
N GLN A 88 4.05 -4.63 5.17
CA GLN A 88 3.02 -5.14 6.08
C GLN A 88 1.97 -6.05 5.41
N ARG A 89 2.35 -6.85 4.40
CA ARG A 89 1.46 -7.90 3.90
C ARG A 89 1.66 -9.18 4.72
N PRO A 90 0.60 -9.79 5.29
CA PRO A 90 0.72 -11.01 6.11
C PRO A 90 1.11 -12.20 5.25
N LEU A 91 2.29 -12.77 5.47
CA LEU A 91 2.86 -13.84 4.65
C LEU A 91 1.99 -15.11 4.65
N ASN A 92 1.35 -15.42 5.78
CA ASN A 92 0.45 -16.57 5.87
C ASN A 92 -0.78 -16.42 4.96
N GLU A 93 -1.33 -15.21 4.84
CA GLU A 93 -2.48 -14.97 3.96
C GLU A 93 -2.05 -14.95 2.49
N ILE A 94 -0.89 -14.36 2.17
CA ILE A 94 -0.33 -14.43 0.82
C ILE A 94 -0.12 -15.89 0.41
N MET A 95 0.43 -16.73 1.29
CA MET A 95 0.68 -18.15 1.01
C MET A 95 -0.62 -18.93 0.74
N LYS A 96 -1.72 -18.62 1.42
CA LYS A 96 -3.05 -19.22 1.15
C LYS A 96 -3.55 -18.91 -0.26
N ILE A 97 -3.31 -17.68 -0.76
CA ILE A 97 -3.80 -17.21 -2.05
C ILE A 97 -2.85 -17.61 -3.19
N ALA A 98 -1.56 -17.46 -2.99
CA ALA A 98 -0.54 -17.61 -4.01
C ALA A 98 0.14 -18.99 -4.01
N GLY A 99 -0.07 -19.79 -2.95
CA GLY A 99 0.65 -21.06 -2.74
C GLY A 99 2.10 -20.79 -2.35
N THR A 100 2.99 -21.72 -2.70
CA THR A 100 4.44 -21.63 -2.39
C THR A 100 5.18 -20.60 -3.23
N ASN A 101 4.59 -20.14 -4.32
CA ASN A 101 5.19 -19.13 -5.19
C ASN A 101 4.58 -17.75 -4.89
N LEU A 102 5.40 -16.80 -4.47
CA LEU A 102 4.99 -15.42 -4.27
C LEU A 102 4.53 -14.82 -5.60
N LYS A 103 3.22 -14.59 -5.74
CA LYS A 103 2.67 -13.86 -6.88
C LYS A 103 2.80 -12.37 -6.64
N ARG A 104 3.13 -11.62 -7.70
CA ARG A 104 3.20 -10.16 -7.68
C ARG A 104 1.80 -9.56 -7.58
N GLY A 105 1.71 -8.36 -7.01
CA GLY A 105 0.46 -7.58 -6.95
C GLY A 105 -0.61 -8.17 -6.03
N VAL A 106 -0.26 -9.12 -5.15
CA VAL A 106 -1.23 -9.67 -4.18
C VAL A 106 -1.57 -8.60 -3.16
N ASP A 107 -2.85 -8.28 -3.07
CA ASP A 107 -3.40 -7.30 -2.14
C ASP A 107 -4.20 -8.04 -1.06
N VAL A 108 -3.73 -7.97 0.17
CA VAL A 108 -4.37 -8.57 1.34
C VAL A 108 -4.39 -7.57 2.49
N PRO A 109 -5.48 -7.52 3.29
CA PRO A 109 -5.51 -6.67 4.47
C PRO A 109 -4.39 -7.02 5.44
N SER A 110 -3.74 -6.00 5.99
CA SER A 110 -2.64 -6.17 6.94
C SER A 110 -3.09 -6.86 8.22
N LEU A 111 -4.31 -6.58 8.66
CA LEU A 111 -4.93 -7.22 9.83
C LEU A 111 -6.25 -7.89 9.44
N ASN A 112 -6.63 -8.93 10.19
CA ASN A 112 -7.93 -9.58 10.04
C ASN A 112 -9.02 -8.75 10.73
N HIS A 113 -9.81 -7.99 9.96
CA HIS A 113 -10.90 -7.14 10.44
C HIS A 113 -12.15 -7.91 10.85
N GLU A 114 -12.28 -9.18 10.47
CA GLU A 114 -13.41 -10.00 10.88
C GLU A 114 -13.26 -10.56 12.29
N LYS A 115 -12.01 -10.74 12.73
CA LYS A 115 -11.70 -11.22 14.08
C LYS A 115 -12.13 -10.22 15.13
N LYS A 116 -12.99 -10.65 16.06
CA LYS A 116 -13.42 -9.84 17.20
C LYS A 116 -12.46 -9.99 18.37
N TRP A 117 -12.22 -8.88 19.03
CA TRP A 117 -11.37 -8.77 20.21
C TRP A 117 -12.20 -8.26 21.38
N HIS A 118 -11.87 -8.71 22.58
CA HIS A 118 -12.46 -8.12 23.78
C HIS A 118 -11.95 -6.69 23.95
N PHE A 119 -12.85 -5.75 24.17
CA PHE A 119 -12.50 -4.33 24.34
C PHE A 119 -13.25 -3.76 25.54
N THR A 120 -12.50 -3.23 26.51
CA THR A 120 -13.04 -2.53 27.68
C THR A 120 -12.79 -1.03 27.50
N PRO A 121 -13.83 -0.24 27.17
CA PRO A 121 -13.65 1.19 26.93
C PRO A 121 -13.37 1.95 28.23
N THR A 122 -12.48 2.94 28.19
CA THR A 122 -12.21 3.91 29.25
C THR A 122 -12.85 5.26 29.00
N VAL A 123 -13.33 5.49 27.77
CA VAL A 123 -14.00 6.72 27.34
C VAL A 123 -15.43 6.42 26.86
N LYS A 124 -16.27 7.45 26.74
CA LYS A 124 -17.66 7.33 26.28
C LYS A 124 -17.79 7.89 24.86
N GLN A 125 -18.85 7.48 24.15
CA GLN A 125 -19.17 8.04 22.85
C GLN A 125 -19.47 9.55 22.99
N GLY A 126 -18.77 10.36 22.19
CA GLY A 126 -18.86 11.82 22.22
C GLY A 126 -17.73 12.52 22.99
N ASP A 127 -16.90 11.77 23.72
CA ASP A 127 -15.71 12.34 24.36
C ASP A 127 -14.69 12.79 23.29
N LYS A 128 -14.04 13.93 23.55
CA LYS A 128 -12.96 14.40 22.70
C LYS A 128 -11.69 13.65 23.05
N VAL A 129 -11.06 13.06 22.03
CA VAL A 129 -9.79 12.34 22.15
C VAL A 129 -8.77 12.89 21.13
N VAL A 130 -7.50 12.78 21.44
CA VAL A 130 -6.41 13.15 20.56
C VAL A 130 -5.51 11.93 20.32
N SER A 131 -4.65 12.03 19.31
CA SER A 131 -3.69 10.96 19.02
C SER A 131 -2.81 10.68 20.23
N GLY A 132 -2.73 9.41 20.66
CA GLY A 132 -2.00 8.96 21.83
C GLY A 132 -2.86 8.74 23.09
N ASP A 133 -4.12 9.15 23.09
CA ASP A 133 -5.04 8.88 24.21
C ASP A 133 -5.41 7.40 24.28
N ILE A 134 -5.46 6.87 25.49
CA ILE A 134 -5.92 5.50 25.76
C ILE A 134 -7.45 5.51 25.81
N ILE A 135 -8.08 4.92 24.82
CA ILE A 135 -9.55 4.85 24.72
C ILE A 135 -10.13 3.56 25.33
N GLY A 136 -9.29 2.58 25.66
CA GLY A 136 -9.68 1.31 26.27
C GLY A 136 -8.57 0.28 26.25
N THR A 137 -8.86 -0.89 26.76
CA THR A 137 -7.96 -2.05 26.83
C THR A 137 -8.66 -3.31 26.35
#